data_9893c91fe47afe88dfc99740cfb09817
#
_entry.id   9893c91fe47afe88dfc99740cfb09817
#
_cell.length_a   1.000
_cell.length_b   1.000
_cell.length_c   1.000
_cell.angle_alpha   90.00
_cell.angle_beta   90.00
_cell.angle_gamma   90.00
#
_symmetry.space_group_name_H-M   'P 1'
#
loop_
_entity.id
_entity.type
_entity.pdbx_description
1 polymer ?
#
loop_
_entity_poly.entity_id
_entity_poly.type
_entity_poly.pdbx_seq_one_letter_code
_entity_poly.pdbx_strand_id
1 'polypeptide(L)'
;KTLIPASTALVFTVPMVQVFINSTGGGAGYEQMPIALAEGVANLTASAWPFFSTFVGGLGAFVAGSNTVSNMMFSLFQFGVGERIMVDPTWIVALQAVGGASGNIICVHNVVAACAVVGLIGKEGVVIRKTILPFVYYASISGAIGYGIVNMDSGIFNAGFIIAGLIVAGIIYLIARYGRASPVP
;
A
#
# COMPACT_ATOMS: atom_id res chain seq x y z
N LYS A 1 8.97 -23.56 -13.42
CA LYS A 1 8.16 -22.82 -14.43
C LYS A 1 7.89 -21.35 -14.05
N THR A 2 8.04 -20.95 -12.80
CA THR A 2 7.79 -19.58 -12.29
C THR A 2 8.99 -18.62 -12.46
N LEU A 3 10.20 -19.15 -12.66
CA LEU A 3 11.43 -18.35 -12.76
C LEU A 3 11.40 -17.39 -13.95
N ILE A 4 11.01 -17.88 -15.13
CA ILE A 4 11.00 -17.07 -16.38
C ILE A 4 10.08 -15.86 -16.26
N PRO A 5 8.78 -15.99 -15.87
CA PRO A 5 7.92 -14.83 -15.69
C PRO A 5 8.42 -13.84 -14.64
N ALA A 6 8.97 -14.33 -13.52
CA ALA A 6 9.52 -13.47 -12.47
C ALA A 6 10.75 -12.68 -12.95
N SER A 7 11.69 -13.36 -13.66
CA SER A 7 12.87 -12.70 -14.23
C SER A 7 12.49 -11.68 -15.30
N THR A 8 11.51 -12.02 -16.16
CA THR A 8 11.01 -11.10 -17.19
C THR A 8 10.39 -9.85 -16.56
N ALA A 9 9.57 -10.02 -15.50
CA ALA A 9 8.99 -8.90 -14.78
C ALA A 9 10.08 -7.97 -14.23
N LEU A 10 11.13 -8.51 -13.59
CA LEU A 10 12.22 -7.70 -13.03
C LEU A 10 13.02 -6.95 -14.12
N VAL A 11 13.29 -7.60 -15.26
CA VAL A 11 14.02 -6.98 -16.40
C VAL A 11 13.30 -5.74 -16.91
N PHE A 12 11.97 -5.71 -16.89
CA PHE A 12 11.21 -4.52 -17.32
C PHE A 12 10.94 -3.55 -16.18
N THR A 13 10.69 -4.02 -14.97
CA THR A 13 10.32 -3.16 -13.83
C THR A 13 11.51 -2.34 -13.32
N VAL A 14 12.70 -2.94 -13.23
CA VAL A 14 13.89 -2.21 -12.72
C VAL A 14 14.25 -1.01 -13.59
N PRO A 15 14.37 -1.12 -14.92
CA PRO A 15 14.59 0.05 -15.77
C PRO A 15 13.49 1.09 -15.69
N MET A 16 12.22 0.68 -15.62
CA MET A 16 11.09 1.61 -15.45
C MET A 16 11.23 2.42 -14.15
N VAL A 17 11.58 1.77 -13.03
CA VAL A 17 11.84 2.44 -11.76
C VAL A 17 13.02 3.42 -11.90
N GLN A 18 14.11 3.00 -12.57
CA GLN A 18 15.27 3.86 -12.78
C GLN A 18 14.93 5.10 -13.61
N VAL A 19 14.09 4.97 -14.63
CA VAL A 19 13.59 6.13 -15.39
C VAL A 19 12.76 7.04 -14.51
N PHE A 20 11.88 6.49 -13.65
CA PHE A 20 11.04 7.27 -12.76
C PHE A 20 11.86 8.07 -11.74
N ILE A 21 12.81 7.43 -11.05
CA ILE A 21 13.62 8.09 -10.01
C ILE A 21 14.75 8.97 -10.55
N ASN A 22 15.18 8.79 -11.80
CA ASN A 22 16.25 9.58 -12.43
C ASN A 22 15.72 10.51 -13.54
N SER A 23 14.46 10.90 -13.49
CA SER A 23 13.76 11.69 -14.50
C SER A 23 14.11 13.20 -14.45
N THR A 24 15.34 13.54 -14.17
CA THR A 24 15.85 14.94 -14.17
C THR A 24 16.33 15.35 -15.57
N GLY A 25 16.46 16.66 -15.80
CA GLY A 25 17.15 17.21 -17.00
C GLY A 25 16.23 17.43 -18.19
N GLY A 26 14.91 17.36 -18.04
CA GLY A 26 13.97 17.78 -19.06
C GLY A 26 14.01 19.30 -19.29
N GLY A 27 13.73 19.75 -20.54
CA GLY A 27 13.75 21.18 -20.89
C GLY A 27 12.74 22.07 -20.14
N ALA A 28 11.84 21.49 -19.38
CA ALA A 28 10.83 22.21 -18.58
C ALA A 28 11.29 22.59 -17.16
N GLY A 29 12.50 22.18 -16.75
CA GLY A 29 13.07 22.55 -15.44
C GLY A 29 12.39 21.91 -14.22
N TYR A 30 11.58 20.87 -14.41
CA TYR A 30 10.98 20.13 -13.31
C TYR A 30 12.00 19.24 -12.60
N GLU A 31 11.79 19.05 -11.29
CA GLU A 31 12.48 18.03 -10.50
C GLU A 31 12.13 16.61 -10.96
N GLN A 32 12.74 15.60 -10.33
CA GLN A 32 12.41 14.19 -10.58
C GLN A 32 10.91 13.94 -10.45
N MET A 33 10.35 13.06 -11.28
CA MET A 33 8.91 12.73 -11.25
C MET A 33 8.39 12.39 -9.83
N PRO A 34 9.08 11.58 -9.00
CA PRO A 34 8.61 11.32 -7.64
C PRO A 34 8.47 12.60 -6.79
N ILE A 35 9.40 13.53 -6.96
CA ILE A 35 9.45 14.78 -6.18
C ILE A 35 8.34 15.75 -6.64
N ALA A 36 8.18 15.93 -7.95
CA ALA A 36 7.10 16.74 -8.50
C ALA A 36 5.71 16.18 -8.12
N LEU A 37 5.56 14.84 -8.12
CA LEU A 37 4.34 14.19 -7.66
C LEU A 37 4.11 14.41 -6.17
N ALA A 38 5.17 14.35 -5.35
CA ALA A 38 5.10 14.58 -3.91
C ALA A 38 4.62 16.01 -3.58
N GLU A 39 5.06 17.02 -4.34
CA GLU A 39 4.61 18.39 -4.18
C GLU A 39 3.09 18.53 -4.46
N GLY A 40 2.62 17.98 -5.57
CA GLY A 40 1.20 17.99 -5.92
C GLY A 40 0.32 17.31 -4.87
N VAL A 41 0.76 16.15 -4.38
CA VAL A 41 0.01 15.37 -3.38
C VAL A 41 0.03 16.05 -2.01
N ALA A 42 1.17 16.60 -1.57
CA ALA A 42 1.26 17.31 -0.30
C ALA A 42 0.29 18.50 -0.24
N ASN A 43 0.15 19.22 -1.34
CA ASN A 43 -0.81 20.34 -1.45
C ASN A 43 -2.27 19.88 -1.36
N LEU A 44 -2.59 18.66 -1.81
CA LEU A 44 -3.97 18.13 -1.83
C LEU A 44 -4.38 17.47 -0.51
N THR A 45 -3.47 16.74 0.12
CA THR A 45 -3.81 15.84 1.24
C THR A 45 -3.30 16.34 2.58
N ALA A 46 -2.27 17.20 2.58
CA ALA A 46 -1.67 17.77 3.78
C ALA A 46 -1.43 16.70 4.88
N SER A 47 -1.88 16.98 6.10
CA SER A 47 -1.70 16.12 7.27
C SER A 47 -2.40 14.75 7.20
N ALA A 48 -3.34 14.54 6.27
CA ALA A 48 -4.04 13.25 6.12
C ALA A 48 -3.20 12.18 5.38
N TRP A 49 -2.07 12.58 4.77
CA TRP A 49 -1.24 11.69 3.95
C TRP A 49 -0.78 10.41 4.66
N PRO A 50 -0.37 10.40 5.95
CA PRO A 50 0.05 9.17 6.63
C PRO A 50 -0.98 8.04 6.53
N PHE A 51 -2.27 8.37 6.53
CA PHE A 51 -3.34 7.38 6.33
C PHE A 51 -3.32 6.79 4.92
N PHE A 52 -3.11 7.62 3.90
CA PHE A 52 -3.16 7.20 2.50
C PHE A 52 -1.88 6.52 2.00
N SER A 53 -0.74 6.74 2.66
CA SER A 53 0.55 6.16 2.24
C SER A 53 0.52 4.63 2.19
N THR A 54 -0.21 3.96 3.08
CA THR A 54 -0.41 2.51 3.07
C THR A 54 -1.18 2.02 1.84
N PHE A 55 -2.15 2.78 1.36
CA PHE A 55 -2.89 2.44 0.14
C PHE A 55 -2.01 2.56 -1.10
N VAL A 56 -1.15 3.58 -1.16
CA VAL A 56 -0.19 3.74 -2.26
C VAL A 56 0.79 2.57 -2.27
N GLY A 57 1.32 2.18 -1.12
CA GLY A 57 2.17 1.00 -0.99
C GLY A 57 1.49 -0.27 -1.50
N GLY A 58 0.24 -0.47 -1.09
CA GLY A 58 -0.56 -1.61 -1.51
C GLY A 58 -0.87 -1.64 -2.99
N LEU A 59 -1.26 -0.50 -3.57
CA LEU A 59 -1.48 -0.38 -5.01
C LEU A 59 -0.18 -0.60 -5.80
N GLY A 60 0.94 -0.09 -5.30
CA GLY A 60 2.25 -0.35 -5.89
C GLY A 60 2.58 -1.85 -5.92
N ALA A 61 2.35 -2.57 -4.83
CA ALA A 61 2.58 -4.00 -4.77
C ALA A 61 1.59 -4.79 -5.64
N PHE A 62 0.34 -4.35 -5.73
CA PHE A 62 -0.66 -4.92 -6.64
C PHE A 62 -0.20 -4.85 -8.10
N VAL A 63 0.26 -3.68 -8.54
CA VAL A 63 0.69 -3.44 -9.93
C VAL A 63 2.04 -4.11 -10.21
N ALA A 64 3.02 -3.92 -9.33
CA ALA A 64 4.38 -4.41 -9.52
C ALA A 64 4.56 -5.90 -9.24
N GLY A 65 3.59 -6.52 -8.54
CA GLY A 65 3.70 -7.92 -8.14
C GLY A 65 4.64 -8.21 -6.99
N SER A 66 5.17 -7.18 -6.33
CA SER A 66 6.19 -7.30 -5.30
C SER A 66 6.21 -6.08 -4.38
N ASN A 67 6.25 -6.33 -3.06
CA ASN A 67 6.47 -5.26 -2.07
C ASN A 67 7.82 -4.56 -2.26
N THR A 68 8.88 -5.32 -2.57
CA THR A 68 10.21 -4.75 -2.84
C THR A 68 10.16 -3.76 -4.00
N VAL A 69 9.52 -4.14 -5.11
CA VAL A 69 9.39 -3.26 -6.27
C VAL A 69 8.52 -2.05 -5.95
N SER A 70 7.41 -2.23 -5.23
CA SER A 70 6.58 -1.12 -4.75
C SER A 70 7.40 -0.10 -3.95
N ASN A 71 8.22 -0.58 -3.03
CA ASN A 71 9.08 0.30 -2.22
C ASN A 71 10.16 0.99 -3.06
N MET A 72 10.77 0.29 -4.01
CA MET A 72 11.73 0.89 -4.94
C MET A 72 11.09 2.02 -5.77
N MET A 73 9.84 1.87 -6.16
CA MET A 73 9.12 2.88 -6.96
C MET A 73 8.68 4.09 -6.13
N PHE A 74 8.16 3.87 -4.93
CA PHE A 74 7.41 4.90 -4.22
C PHE A 74 8.10 5.44 -2.97
N SER A 75 9.18 4.82 -2.44
CA SER A 75 9.79 5.32 -1.20
C SER A 75 10.33 6.74 -1.32
N LEU A 76 10.96 7.10 -2.44
CA LEU A 76 11.45 8.47 -2.67
C LEU A 76 10.29 9.48 -2.73
N PHE A 77 9.21 9.13 -3.42
CA PHE A 77 7.98 9.92 -3.45
C PHE A 77 7.39 10.08 -2.05
N GLN A 78 7.24 9.00 -1.31
CA GLN A 78 6.71 9.01 0.06
C GLN A 78 7.58 9.84 1.01
N PHE A 79 8.89 9.71 0.89
CA PHE A 79 9.84 10.52 1.65
C PHE A 79 9.66 12.00 1.36
N GLY A 80 9.61 12.39 0.08
CA GLY A 80 9.39 13.77 -0.33
C GLY A 80 8.04 14.35 0.12
N VAL A 81 6.97 13.54 0.21
CA VAL A 81 5.71 14.00 0.81
C VAL A 81 5.88 14.25 2.29
N GLY A 82 6.54 13.33 3.02
CA GLY A 82 6.79 13.48 4.46
C GLY A 82 7.50 14.80 4.79
N GLU A 83 8.55 15.13 4.05
CA GLU A 83 9.28 16.40 4.21
C GLU A 83 8.37 17.63 3.99
N ARG A 84 7.52 17.60 2.96
CA ARG A 84 6.64 18.72 2.61
C ARG A 84 5.52 18.95 3.61
N ILE A 85 4.98 17.90 4.18
CA ILE A 85 3.93 18.00 5.22
C ILE A 85 4.51 18.14 6.64
N MET A 86 5.84 18.29 6.76
CA MET A 86 6.58 18.43 8.02
C MET A 86 6.34 17.28 9.00
N VAL A 87 6.26 16.07 8.48
CA VAL A 87 6.19 14.82 9.23
C VAL A 87 7.49 14.06 9.01
N ASP A 88 7.99 13.34 10.03
CA ASP A 88 9.18 12.51 9.85
C ASP A 88 8.99 11.55 8.66
N PRO A 89 9.77 11.74 7.57
CA PRO A 89 9.63 10.97 6.35
C PRO A 89 9.82 9.46 6.56
N THR A 90 10.55 9.08 7.59
CA THR A 90 10.80 7.66 7.94
C THR A 90 9.50 6.93 8.25
N TRP A 91 8.57 7.58 8.96
CA TRP A 91 7.25 7.02 9.22
C TRP A 91 6.43 6.82 7.95
N ILE A 92 6.48 7.80 7.03
CA ILE A 92 5.73 7.72 5.77
C ILE A 92 6.26 6.56 4.90
N VAL A 93 7.58 6.41 4.83
CA VAL A 93 8.20 5.28 4.11
C VAL A 93 7.91 3.94 4.79
N ALA A 94 7.88 3.89 6.13
CA ALA A 94 7.49 2.69 6.85
C ALA A 94 6.04 2.28 6.55
N LEU A 95 5.11 3.25 6.51
CA LEU A 95 3.71 3.02 6.15
C LEU A 95 3.56 2.56 4.68
N GLN A 96 4.38 3.09 3.77
CA GLN A 96 4.49 2.58 2.39
C GLN A 96 4.85 1.09 2.39
N ALA A 97 5.86 0.69 3.16
CA ALA A 97 6.31 -0.70 3.22
C ALA A 97 5.25 -1.65 3.81
N VAL A 98 4.56 -1.22 4.87
CA VAL A 98 3.44 -1.97 5.47
C VAL A 98 2.27 -2.10 4.48
N GLY A 99 1.94 -1.01 3.79
CA GLY A 99 0.93 -1.01 2.74
C GLY A 99 1.29 -1.95 1.60
N GLY A 100 2.54 -1.93 1.15
CA GLY A 100 3.04 -2.83 0.11
C GLY A 100 2.96 -4.31 0.54
N ALA A 101 3.27 -4.61 1.80
CA ALA A 101 3.12 -5.96 2.33
C ALA A 101 1.64 -6.42 2.28
N SER A 102 0.70 -5.56 2.68
CA SER A 102 -0.73 -5.87 2.62
C SER A 102 -1.24 -5.98 1.18
N GLY A 103 -0.71 -5.20 0.24
CA GLY A 103 -1.07 -5.24 -1.17
C GLY A 103 -0.72 -6.54 -1.89
N ASN A 104 0.23 -7.32 -1.36
CA ASN A 104 0.54 -8.64 -1.89
C ASN A 104 -0.65 -9.62 -1.84
N ILE A 105 -1.64 -9.38 -0.98
CA ILE A 105 -2.87 -10.19 -0.87
C ILE A 105 -3.70 -10.11 -2.16
N ILE A 106 -3.69 -8.95 -2.82
CA ILE A 106 -4.45 -8.70 -4.05
C ILE A 106 -3.57 -8.78 -5.32
N CYS A 107 -2.28 -8.97 -5.17
CA CYS A 107 -1.34 -9.03 -6.27
C CYS A 107 -1.67 -10.16 -7.25
N VAL A 108 -1.80 -9.81 -8.54
CA VAL A 108 -2.21 -10.78 -9.58
C VAL A 108 -1.25 -11.95 -9.66
N HIS A 109 0.07 -11.73 -9.63
CA HIS A 109 1.07 -12.79 -9.71
C HIS A 109 0.96 -13.80 -8.55
N ASN A 110 0.78 -13.30 -7.33
CA ASN A 110 0.64 -14.14 -6.14
C ASN A 110 -0.66 -14.93 -6.17
N VAL A 111 -1.76 -14.30 -6.59
CA VAL A 111 -3.06 -14.97 -6.70
C VAL A 111 -3.04 -16.03 -7.79
N VAL A 112 -2.44 -15.76 -8.95
CA VAL A 112 -2.30 -16.76 -10.03
C VAL A 112 -1.47 -17.96 -9.55
N ALA A 113 -0.34 -17.71 -8.88
CA ALA A 113 0.49 -18.78 -8.32
C ALA A 113 -0.28 -19.62 -7.27
N ALA A 114 -0.99 -18.96 -6.36
CA ALA A 114 -1.81 -19.63 -5.35
C ALA A 114 -2.93 -20.45 -5.99
N CYS A 115 -3.68 -19.89 -6.94
CA CYS A 115 -4.74 -20.59 -7.68
C CYS A 115 -4.22 -21.83 -8.40
N ALA A 116 -3.03 -21.75 -8.99
CA ALA A 116 -2.41 -22.90 -9.66
C ALA A 116 -2.10 -24.05 -8.70
N VAL A 117 -1.68 -23.72 -7.46
CA VAL A 117 -1.36 -24.74 -6.43
C VAL A 117 -2.61 -25.42 -5.92
N VAL A 118 -3.70 -24.67 -5.71
CA VAL A 118 -4.95 -25.19 -5.12
C VAL A 118 -6.00 -25.63 -6.15
N GLY A 119 -5.65 -25.66 -7.45
CA GLY A 119 -6.56 -26.11 -8.51
C GLY A 119 -7.69 -25.13 -8.86
N LEU A 120 -7.52 -23.83 -8.57
CA LEU A 120 -8.48 -22.76 -8.86
C LEU A 120 -8.11 -21.96 -10.12
N ILE A 121 -7.41 -22.57 -11.07
CA ILE A 121 -7.02 -21.93 -12.34
C ILE A 121 -8.27 -21.40 -13.06
N GLY A 122 -8.22 -20.14 -13.53
CA GLY A 122 -9.34 -19.45 -14.18
C GLY A 122 -10.32 -18.78 -13.21
N LYS A 123 -10.09 -18.88 -11.88
CA LYS A 123 -10.90 -18.21 -10.86
C LYS A 123 -10.17 -17.08 -10.13
N GLU A 124 -9.03 -16.64 -10.67
CA GLU A 124 -8.16 -15.62 -10.06
C GLU A 124 -8.91 -14.32 -9.79
N GLY A 125 -9.74 -13.85 -10.73
CA GLY A 125 -10.54 -12.66 -10.55
C GLY A 125 -11.56 -12.76 -9.41
N VAL A 126 -12.10 -13.95 -9.15
CA VAL A 126 -13.01 -14.18 -8.01
C VAL A 126 -12.24 -14.11 -6.70
N VAL A 127 -11.03 -14.68 -6.64
CA VAL A 127 -10.16 -14.64 -5.47
C VAL A 127 -9.76 -13.20 -5.18
N ILE A 128 -9.29 -12.44 -6.18
CA ILE A 128 -8.91 -11.03 -6.02
C ILE A 128 -10.07 -10.20 -5.47
N ARG A 129 -11.28 -10.36 -6.00
CA ARG A 129 -12.46 -9.64 -5.48
C ARG A 129 -12.73 -9.91 -4.01
N LYS A 130 -12.49 -11.14 -3.54
CA LYS A 130 -12.66 -11.50 -2.13
C LYS A 130 -11.51 -10.97 -1.25
N THR A 131 -10.30 -10.89 -1.79
CA THR A 131 -9.12 -10.44 -1.04
C THR A 131 -8.94 -8.92 -1.02
N ILE A 132 -9.67 -8.16 -1.85
CA ILE A 132 -9.72 -6.69 -1.77
C ILE A 132 -10.20 -6.23 -0.38
N LEU A 133 -11.22 -6.88 0.19
CA LEU A 133 -11.75 -6.49 1.50
C LEU A 133 -10.72 -6.63 2.63
N PRO A 134 -10.02 -7.77 2.80
CA PRO A 134 -8.88 -7.86 3.69
C PRO A 134 -7.78 -6.82 3.43
N PHE A 135 -7.45 -6.55 2.17
CA PHE A 135 -6.47 -5.52 1.84
C PHE A 135 -6.90 -4.14 2.36
N VAL A 136 -8.13 -3.72 2.05
CA VAL A 136 -8.67 -2.43 2.50
C VAL A 136 -8.66 -2.36 4.03
N TYR A 137 -9.02 -3.45 4.71
CA TYR A 137 -8.95 -3.53 6.16
C TYR A 137 -7.52 -3.32 6.69
N TYR A 138 -6.54 -4.07 6.19
CA TYR A 138 -5.16 -3.95 6.64
C TYR A 138 -4.56 -2.57 6.32
N ALA A 139 -4.80 -2.04 5.13
CA ALA A 139 -4.33 -0.72 4.74
C ALA A 139 -4.96 0.38 5.61
N SER A 140 -6.28 0.29 5.87
CA SER A 140 -7.00 1.29 6.69
C SER A 140 -6.54 1.27 8.14
N ILE A 141 -6.41 0.09 8.77
CA ILE A 141 -6.00 0.00 10.17
C ILE A 141 -4.55 0.45 10.34
N SER A 142 -3.65 0.02 9.45
CA SER A 142 -2.24 0.41 9.49
C SER A 142 -2.08 1.91 9.23
N GLY A 143 -2.81 2.46 8.27
CA GLY A 143 -2.81 3.89 7.99
C GLY A 143 -3.36 4.71 9.14
N ALA A 144 -4.43 4.26 9.80
CA ALA A 144 -5.02 4.92 10.95
C ALA A 144 -4.06 4.91 12.15
N ILE A 145 -3.42 3.77 12.44
CA ILE A 145 -2.41 3.68 13.49
C ILE A 145 -1.22 4.59 13.17
N GLY A 146 -0.72 4.55 11.91
CA GLY A 146 0.38 5.40 11.46
C GLY A 146 0.07 6.88 11.58
N TYR A 147 -1.13 7.30 11.18
CA TYR A 147 -1.61 8.66 11.39
C TYR A 147 -1.64 9.02 12.89
N GLY A 148 -2.09 8.07 13.73
CA GLY A 148 -2.11 8.27 15.18
C GLY A 148 -0.72 8.45 15.78
N ILE A 149 0.26 7.66 15.34
CA ILE A 149 1.65 7.74 15.81
C ILE A 149 2.29 9.08 15.39
N VAL A 150 2.13 9.44 14.13
CA VAL A 150 2.69 10.69 13.58
C VAL A 150 2.13 11.94 14.27
N ASN A 151 0.87 11.88 14.73
CA ASN A 151 0.20 12.98 15.42
C ASN A 151 0.13 12.74 16.95
N MET A 152 1.08 12.00 17.53
CA MET A 152 1.06 11.64 18.95
C MET A 152 1.20 12.88 19.87
N ASP A 153 1.80 13.97 19.41
CA ASP A 153 1.87 15.24 20.11
C ASP A 153 0.48 15.81 20.46
N SER A 154 -0.54 15.45 19.67
CA SER A 154 -1.94 15.78 19.94
C SER A 154 -2.59 14.90 21.01
N GLY A 155 -1.82 13.97 21.61
CA GLY A 155 -2.28 13.01 22.63
C GLY A 155 -2.68 11.66 22.06
N ILE A 156 -2.82 10.69 22.97
CA ILE A 156 -3.17 9.29 22.62
C ILE A 156 -4.59 9.17 22.02
N PHE A 157 -5.50 10.08 22.37
CA PHE A 157 -6.87 10.11 21.84
C PHE A 157 -7.00 10.94 20.56
N ASN A 158 -5.98 10.91 19.68
CA ASN A 158 -6.07 11.57 18.40
C ASN A 158 -6.95 10.78 17.40
N ALA A 159 -7.33 11.44 16.29
CA ALA A 159 -8.22 10.89 15.28
C ALA A 159 -7.75 9.53 14.72
N GLY A 160 -6.44 9.31 14.60
CA GLY A 160 -5.90 8.06 14.07
C GLY A 160 -6.21 6.86 14.95
N PHE A 161 -5.94 6.94 16.24
CA PHE A 161 -6.23 5.84 17.16
C PHE A 161 -7.73 5.63 17.37
N ILE A 162 -8.54 6.70 17.33
CA ILE A 162 -10.00 6.59 17.35
C ILE A 162 -10.50 5.83 16.12
N ILE A 163 -10.06 6.19 14.93
CA ILE A 163 -10.43 5.50 13.68
C ILE A 163 -9.99 4.04 13.72
N ALA A 164 -8.76 3.76 14.14
CA ALA A 164 -8.28 2.38 14.30
C ALA A 164 -9.15 1.57 15.27
N GLY A 165 -9.49 2.15 16.42
CA GLY A 165 -10.39 1.53 17.40
C GLY A 165 -11.78 1.25 16.83
N LEU A 166 -12.36 2.18 16.09
CA LEU A 166 -13.66 2.00 15.42
C LEU A 166 -13.62 0.90 14.35
N ILE A 167 -12.54 0.81 13.57
CA ILE A 167 -12.35 -0.27 12.57
C ILE A 167 -12.31 -1.63 13.29
N VAL A 168 -11.53 -1.76 14.35
CA VAL A 168 -11.43 -3.01 15.13
C VAL A 168 -12.77 -3.37 15.76
N ALA A 169 -13.42 -2.41 16.43
CA ALA A 169 -14.73 -2.63 17.05
C ALA A 169 -15.79 -3.03 16.02
N GLY A 170 -15.79 -2.38 14.85
CA GLY A 170 -16.70 -2.72 13.75
C GLY A 170 -16.52 -4.16 13.26
N ILE A 171 -15.27 -4.61 13.11
CA ILE A 171 -14.99 -5.99 12.69
C ILE A 171 -15.37 -7.00 13.77
N ILE A 172 -15.05 -6.73 15.04
CA ILE A 172 -15.47 -7.59 16.14
C ILE A 172 -17.01 -7.71 16.16
N TYR A 173 -17.71 -6.59 15.99
CA TYR A 173 -19.17 -6.59 15.90
C TYR A 173 -19.69 -7.43 14.72
N LEU A 174 -19.09 -7.30 13.52
CA LEU A 174 -19.47 -8.08 12.36
C LEU A 174 -19.22 -9.58 12.57
N ILE A 175 -18.09 -9.94 13.15
CA ILE A 175 -17.76 -11.33 13.47
C ILE A 175 -18.77 -11.88 14.51
N ALA A 176 -19.08 -11.12 15.56
CA ALA A 176 -20.02 -11.53 16.58
C ALA A 176 -21.45 -11.71 16.06
N ARG A 177 -21.85 -10.86 15.11
CA ARG A 177 -23.21 -10.87 14.54
C ARG A 177 -23.40 -11.89 13.42
N TYR A 178 -22.40 -12.02 12.52
CA TYR A 178 -22.50 -12.81 11.30
C TYR A 178 -21.57 -14.02 11.26
N GLY A 179 -20.58 -14.08 12.15
CA GLY A 179 -19.54 -15.12 12.18
C GLY A 179 -20.00 -16.46 12.81
N ARG A 180 -21.27 -16.61 13.13
CA ARG A 180 -21.81 -17.91 13.56
C ARG A 180 -21.75 -18.87 12.40
N ALA A 181 -20.81 -19.78 12.50
CA ALA A 181 -20.44 -20.76 11.50
C ALA A 181 -21.65 -21.44 10.85
N SER A 182 -21.72 -21.40 9.52
CA SER A 182 -22.31 -22.51 8.81
C SER A 182 -21.48 -23.75 9.16
N PRO A 183 -22.09 -24.85 9.62
CA PRO A 183 -21.34 -26.08 9.76
C PRO A 183 -20.70 -26.41 8.41
N VAL A 184 -19.38 -26.61 8.43
CA VAL A 184 -18.64 -27.08 7.25
C VAL A 184 -19.25 -28.43 6.88
N PRO A 185 -19.72 -28.63 5.62
CA PRO A 185 -20.25 -29.92 5.19
C PRO A 185 -19.16 -30.96 5.17
#